data_7d85e08c5acc543f0b68243143efc54b
#
_entry.id   7d85e08c5acc543f0b68243143efc54b
#
_cell.length_a   1.000
_cell.length_b   1.000
_cell.length_c   1.000
_cell.angle_alpha   90.00
_cell.angle_beta   90.00
_cell.angle_gamma   90.00
#
_symmetry.space_group_name_H-M   'P 1'
#
loop_
_entity.id
_entity.type
_entity.pdbx_description
1 polymer ?
#
loop_
_entity_poly.entity_id
_entity_poly.type
_entity_poly.pdbx_seq_one_letter_code
_entity_poly.pdbx_strand_id
1 'polypeptide(L)'
;TLVTVGRMLFSGNGNDSQDNKKTTSSVIEQAVLAQDSDRAVRWTVRGPIVGDEKFRSYQVIISPSTRTYVTYSGYLDQVIDTKTYPNNVKAYEQFVYALDKTNIAKARDTKDADLRGVCATNGLAYEFETLVNDDPDHTMWSSTCKDSQGTMTADPLQVQALFVNQIPDFRPLFTKIY
;
A
#
# COMPACT_ATOMS: atom_id res chain seq x y z
N THR A 1 -0.35 66.46 -8.45
CA THR A 1 -0.09 65.06 -8.71
C THR A 1 -0.62 64.21 -7.55
N LEU A 2 -1.80 63.61 -7.75
CA LEU A 2 -2.42 62.69 -6.79
C LEU A 2 -1.98 61.26 -7.14
N VAL A 3 -1.36 60.56 -6.21
CA VAL A 3 -1.07 59.12 -6.31
C VAL A 3 -2.14 58.39 -5.54
N THR A 4 -2.98 57.67 -6.26
CA THR A 4 -4.00 56.76 -5.69
C THR A 4 -3.39 55.37 -5.47
N VAL A 5 -3.22 54.99 -4.21
CA VAL A 5 -2.79 53.64 -3.83
C VAL A 5 -4.03 52.74 -3.76
N GLY A 6 -4.18 51.85 -4.75
CA GLY A 6 -5.21 50.83 -4.76
C GLY A 6 -4.89 49.72 -3.78
N ARG A 7 -5.71 49.52 -2.73
CA ARG A 7 -5.71 48.35 -1.87
C ARG A 7 -6.37 47.19 -2.63
N MET A 8 -5.59 46.20 -3.07
CA MET A 8 -6.15 44.91 -3.42
C MET A 8 -6.46 44.13 -2.15
N LEU A 9 -7.76 43.92 -1.92
CA LEU A 9 -8.25 42.96 -0.93
C LEU A 9 -8.10 41.57 -1.55
N PHE A 10 -7.12 40.79 -1.09
CA PHE A 10 -7.08 39.36 -1.35
C PHE A 10 -8.16 38.70 -0.47
N SER A 11 -9.27 38.36 -1.10
CA SER A 11 -10.24 37.44 -0.53
C SER A 11 -9.65 36.03 -0.64
N GLY A 12 -9.10 35.53 0.45
CA GLY A 12 -8.66 34.12 0.57
C GLY A 12 -9.89 33.21 0.57
N ASN A 13 -10.16 32.59 -0.57
CA ASN A 13 -11.18 31.56 -0.68
C ASN A 13 -10.52 30.21 -0.38
N GLY A 14 -10.98 29.55 0.70
CA GLY A 14 -10.44 28.28 1.16
C GLY A 14 -10.75 27.12 0.20
N ASN A 15 -9.79 26.81 -0.66
CA ASN A 15 -9.81 25.64 -1.54
C ASN A 15 -8.55 24.78 -1.43
N ASP A 16 -7.66 25.07 -0.47
CA ASP A 16 -6.34 24.39 -0.37
C ASP A 16 -6.41 22.89 -0.08
N SER A 17 -7.49 22.41 0.55
CA SER A 17 -7.57 20.99 0.94
C SER A 17 -7.95 20.04 -0.22
N GLN A 18 -8.70 20.52 -1.21
CA GLN A 18 -9.12 19.70 -2.35
C GLN A 18 -8.03 19.59 -3.42
N ASP A 19 -7.29 20.64 -3.67
CA ASP A 19 -6.20 20.64 -4.65
C ASP A 19 -5.02 19.79 -4.19
N ASN A 20 -4.68 19.83 -2.91
CA ASN A 20 -3.61 19.02 -2.34
C ASN A 20 -3.93 17.51 -2.39
N LYS A 21 -5.17 17.13 -2.12
CA LYS A 21 -5.64 15.74 -2.17
C LYS A 21 -5.66 15.18 -3.61
N LYS A 22 -6.06 15.98 -4.58
CA LYS A 22 -6.05 15.61 -5.99
C LYS A 22 -4.62 15.41 -6.51
N THR A 23 -3.70 16.27 -6.10
CA THR A 23 -2.27 16.18 -6.46
C THR A 23 -1.62 14.92 -5.87
N THR A 24 -1.87 14.62 -4.59
CA THR A 24 -1.33 13.41 -3.93
C THR A 24 -1.84 12.13 -4.58
N SER A 25 -3.15 12.03 -4.86
CA SER A 25 -3.71 10.85 -5.53
C SER A 25 -3.14 10.65 -6.93
N SER A 26 -2.88 11.71 -7.70
CA SER A 26 -2.28 11.60 -9.03
C SER A 26 -0.81 11.15 -8.99
N VAL A 27 -0.05 11.53 -7.98
CA VAL A 27 1.34 11.11 -7.79
C VAL A 27 1.40 9.61 -7.43
N ILE A 28 0.54 9.15 -6.52
CA ILE A 28 0.45 7.72 -6.17
C ILE A 28 0.00 6.89 -7.37
N GLU A 29 -0.98 7.37 -8.15
CA GLU A 29 -1.43 6.69 -9.37
C GLU A 29 -0.29 6.53 -10.39
N GLN A 30 0.51 7.56 -10.60
CA GLN A 30 1.70 7.49 -11.45
C GLN A 30 2.73 6.48 -10.92
N ALA A 31 2.97 6.46 -9.60
CA ALA A 31 3.86 5.50 -8.96
C ALA A 31 3.37 4.05 -9.10
N VAL A 32 2.05 3.82 -8.97
CA VAL A 32 1.43 2.49 -9.17
C VAL A 32 1.59 2.02 -10.62
N LEU A 33 1.40 2.90 -11.60
CA LEU A 33 1.46 2.58 -13.03
C LEU A 33 2.88 2.56 -13.61
N ALA A 34 3.90 2.97 -12.85
CA ALA A 34 5.28 2.99 -13.31
C ALA A 34 5.81 1.56 -13.56
N GLN A 35 6.50 1.36 -14.68
CA GLN A 35 6.94 0.05 -15.19
C GLN A 35 8.47 -0.03 -15.37
N ASP A 36 9.20 0.92 -14.83
CA ASP A 36 10.66 0.94 -14.87
C ASP A 36 11.24 -0.28 -14.11
N SER A 37 12.42 -0.69 -14.46
CA SER A 37 13.04 -1.91 -13.94
C SER A 37 13.33 -1.87 -12.42
N ASP A 38 13.43 -0.68 -11.86
CA ASP A 38 13.63 -0.39 -10.43
C ASP A 38 12.31 -0.25 -9.65
N ARG A 39 11.17 -0.39 -10.33
CA ARG A 39 9.83 -0.28 -9.72
C ARG A 39 9.28 -1.63 -9.29
N ALA A 40 8.59 -1.61 -8.16
CA ALA A 40 7.80 -2.73 -7.69
C ALA A 40 6.61 -2.23 -6.87
N VAL A 41 5.66 -3.11 -6.60
CA VAL A 41 4.60 -2.90 -5.62
C VAL A 41 4.62 -4.02 -4.60
N ARG A 42 4.35 -3.68 -3.33
CA ARG A 42 4.36 -4.62 -2.21
C ARG A 42 3.03 -4.60 -1.47
N TRP A 43 2.56 -5.78 -1.13
CA TRP A 43 1.42 -6.00 -0.26
C TRP A 43 1.88 -6.76 0.97
N THR A 44 1.68 -6.18 2.13
CA THR A 44 2.00 -6.80 3.42
C THR A 44 0.72 -7.08 4.20
N VAL A 45 0.60 -8.27 4.76
CA VAL A 45 -0.49 -8.64 5.68
C VAL A 45 0.11 -8.99 7.03
N ARG A 46 -0.34 -8.29 8.05
CA ARG A 46 0.08 -8.49 9.44
C ARG A 46 -1.07 -9.06 10.25
N GLY A 47 -0.78 -10.09 11.04
CA GLY A 47 -1.71 -10.68 11.99
C GLY A 47 -2.02 -9.77 13.19
N PRO A 48 -2.87 -10.24 14.11
CA PRO A 48 -3.17 -9.52 15.35
C PRO A 48 -1.92 -9.37 16.22
N ILE A 49 -1.94 -8.38 17.11
CA ILE A 49 -0.87 -8.17 18.08
C ILE A 49 -0.94 -9.26 19.15
N VAL A 50 0.06 -10.13 19.13
CA VAL A 50 0.21 -11.28 20.05
C VAL A 50 1.65 -11.36 20.54
N GLY A 51 2.00 -12.35 21.35
CA GLY A 51 3.40 -12.61 21.73
C GLY A 51 4.29 -12.80 20.49
N ASP A 52 5.55 -12.36 20.55
CA ASP A 52 6.49 -12.35 19.45
C ASP A 52 6.60 -13.71 18.74
N GLU A 53 6.65 -14.78 19.49
CA GLU A 53 6.75 -16.16 18.99
C GLU A 53 5.52 -16.61 18.16
N LYS A 54 4.37 -15.95 18.34
CA LYS A 54 3.11 -16.23 17.64
C LYS A 54 2.80 -15.24 16.52
N PHE A 55 3.48 -14.08 16.52
CA PHE A 55 3.24 -13.07 15.49
C PHE A 55 3.68 -13.57 14.12
N ARG A 56 2.83 -13.39 13.14
CA ARG A 56 3.08 -13.80 11.74
C ARG A 56 2.66 -12.70 10.79
N SER A 57 3.44 -12.56 9.73
CA SER A 57 3.13 -11.68 8.61
C SER A 57 3.60 -12.31 7.30
N TYR A 58 3.10 -11.82 6.18
CA TYR A 58 3.63 -12.16 4.87
C TYR A 58 3.64 -10.96 3.94
N GLN A 59 4.49 -11.03 2.94
CA GLN A 59 4.57 -10.03 1.87
C GLN A 59 4.46 -10.70 0.50
N VAL A 60 3.82 -10.01 -0.42
CA VAL A 60 3.84 -10.31 -1.85
C VAL A 60 4.42 -9.09 -2.56
N ILE A 61 5.53 -9.28 -3.27
CA ILE A 61 6.25 -8.23 -3.98
C ILE A 61 6.20 -8.56 -5.47
N ILE A 62 5.71 -7.64 -6.28
CA ILE A 62 5.58 -7.81 -7.72
C ILE A 62 6.37 -6.70 -8.42
N SER A 63 7.32 -7.11 -9.26
CA SER A 63 8.13 -6.23 -10.10
C SER A 63 7.99 -6.62 -11.59
N PRO A 64 8.53 -5.82 -12.51
CA PRO A 64 8.58 -6.19 -13.92
C PRO A 64 9.31 -7.50 -14.21
N SER A 65 10.20 -7.96 -13.32
CA SER A 65 11.03 -9.15 -13.53
C SER A 65 10.70 -10.33 -12.61
N THR A 66 10.11 -10.07 -11.42
CA THR A 66 9.88 -11.10 -10.41
C THR A 66 8.55 -10.95 -9.69
N ARG A 67 8.08 -12.06 -9.12
CA ARG A 67 6.97 -12.16 -8.18
C ARG A 67 7.47 -12.93 -6.97
N THR A 68 7.51 -12.27 -5.82
CA THR A 68 8.11 -12.85 -4.62
C THR A 68 7.08 -12.93 -3.50
N TYR A 69 7.03 -14.05 -2.81
CA TYR A 69 6.28 -14.26 -1.58
C TYR A 69 7.24 -14.53 -0.44
N VAL A 70 7.10 -13.78 0.64
CA VAL A 70 7.93 -13.91 1.84
C VAL A 70 7.03 -14.06 3.06
N THR A 71 7.38 -14.96 3.96
CA THR A 71 6.70 -15.16 5.24
C THR A 71 7.64 -14.86 6.39
N TYR A 72 7.10 -14.26 7.43
CA TYR A 72 7.86 -13.78 8.58
C TYR A 72 7.28 -14.26 9.90
N SER A 73 8.14 -14.39 10.91
CA SER A 73 7.80 -14.57 12.32
C SER A 73 8.37 -13.46 13.17
N GLY A 74 7.63 -13.11 14.24
CA GLY A 74 8.04 -12.11 15.20
C GLY A 74 8.00 -10.67 14.65
N TYR A 75 8.16 -9.73 15.57
CA TYR A 75 8.10 -8.29 15.24
C TYR A 75 9.40 -7.75 14.60
N LEU A 76 10.46 -8.55 14.59
CA LEU A 76 11.71 -8.25 13.87
C LEU A 76 11.73 -8.85 12.47
N ASP A 77 10.58 -9.27 11.95
CA ASP A 77 10.39 -9.79 10.59
C ASP A 77 11.43 -10.88 10.22
N GLN A 78 11.59 -11.88 11.10
CA GLN A 78 12.45 -13.03 10.82
C GLN A 78 11.87 -13.86 9.69
N VAL A 79 12.61 -14.01 8.60
CA VAL A 79 12.16 -14.76 7.41
C VAL A 79 11.99 -16.24 7.74
N ILE A 80 10.79 -16.77 7.50
CA ILE A 80 10.48 -18.21 7.60
C ILE A 80 10.73 -18.90 6.25
N ASP A 81 10.18 -18.32 5.16
CA ASP A 81 10.30 -18.88 3.80
C ASP A 81 10.22 -17.76 2.77
N THR A 82 10.89 -17.97 1.64
CA THR A 82 10.84 -17.07 0.48
C THR A 82 10.66 -17.90 -0.79
N LYS A 83 9.72 -17.48 -1.64
CA LYS A 83 9.48 -18.05 -2.96
C LYS A 83 9.51 -16.95 -4.01
N THR A 84 10.32 -17.13 -5.03
CA THR A 84 10.43 -16.18 -6.14
C THR A 84 10.12 -16.89 -7.47
N TYR A 85 9.33 -16.21 -8.29
CA TYR A 85 8.89 -16.66 -9.61
C TYR A 85 9.25 -15.61 -10.65
N PRO A 86 9.55 -16.00 -11.89
CA PRO A 86 9.81 -15.04 -12.96
C PRO A 86 8.56 -14.23 -13.32
N ASN A 87 8.75 -13.01 -13.74
CA ASN A 87 7.73 -12.15 -14.30
C ASN A 87 8.21 -11.55 -15.63
N ASN A 88 7.38 -10.76 -16.28
CA ASN A 88 7.74 -9.95 -17.43
C ASN A 88 6.97 -8.62 -17.43
N VAL A 89 7.52 -7.62 -18.11
CA VAL A 89 7.00 -6.27 -18.16
C VAL A 89 5.52 -6.24 -18.55
N LYS A 90 5.11 -7.04 -19.55
CA LYS A 90 3.73 -7.02 -20.02
C LYS A 90 2.73 -7.58 -18.99
N ALA A 91 3.12 -8.63 -18.27
CA ALA A 91 2.31 -9.17 -17.17
C ALA A 91 2.25 -8.19 -15.98
N TYR A 92 3.35 -7.53 -15.68
CA TYR A 92 3.39 -6.48 -14.68
C TYR A 92 2.50 -5.29 -15.05
N GLU A 93 2.56 -4.82 -16.29
CA GLU A 93 1.67 -3.78 -16.83
C GLU A 93 0.19 -4.12 -16.59
N GLN A 94 -0.25 -5.32 -16.98
CA GLN A 94 -1.63 -5.74 -16.76
C GLN A 94 -2.01 -5.79 -15.28
N PHE A 95 -1.08 -6.20 -14.44
CA PHE A 95 -1.28 -6.27 -13.00
C PHE A 95 -1.45 -4.88 -12.37
N VAL A 96 -0.58 -3.90 -12.69
CA VAL A 96 -0.69 -2.55 -12.13
C VAL A 96 -1.92 -1.80 -12.66
N TYR A 97 -2.34 -2.05 -13.90
CA TYR A 97 -3.63 -1.55 -14.39
C TYR A 97 -4.82 -2.15 -13.62
N ALA A 98 -4.77 -3.43 -13.26
CA ALA A 98 -5.80 -4.03 -12.42
C ALA A 98 -5.81 -3.43 -11.01
N LEU A 99 -4.64 -3.14 -10.43
CA LEU A 99 -4.53 -2.42 -9.15
C LEU A 99 -5.13 -1.01 -9.25
N ASP A 100 -4.83 -0.26 -10.28
CA ASP A 100 -5.38 1.08 -10.50
C ASP A 100 -6.92 1.06 -10.50
N LYS A 101 -7.54 0.07 -11.14
CA LYS A 101 -9.00 -0.11 -11.15
C LYS A 101 -9.63 -0.35 -9.77
N THR A 102 -8.85 -0.74 -8.77
CA THR A 102 -9.33 -0.83 -7.38
C THR A 102 -9.41 0.52 -6.68
N ASN A 103 -8.99 1.61 -7.32
CA ASN A 103 -8.77 2.93 -6.73
C ASN A 103 -7.71 2.93 -5.61
N ILE A 104 -6.70 2.08 -5.72
CA ILE A 104 -5.64 1.95 -4.71
C ILE A 104 -4.90 3.26 -4.47
N ALA A 105 -4.79 4.13 -5.47
CA ALA A 105 -4.14 5.43 -5.36
C ALA A 105 -4.97 6.49 -4.59
N LYS A 106 -6.24 6.20 -4.27
CA LYS A 106 -7.07 7.14 -3.52
C LYS A 106 -6.83 7.04 -2.04
N ALA A 107 -6.27 8.09 -1.46
CA ALA A 107 -6.05 8.19 -0.02
C ALA A 107 -7.31 8.71 0.70
N ARG A 108 -7.52 8.22 1.93
CA ARG A 108 -8.48 8.74 2.89
C ARG A 108 -7.78 9.74 3.79
N ASP A 109 -8.43 10.87 4.10
CA ASP A 109 -7.99 11.71 5.20
C ASP A 109 -8.26 10.99 6.52
N THR A 110 -7.21 10.73 7.26
CA THR A 110 -7.29 10.19 8.61
C THR A 110 -6.31 10.91 9.52
N LYS A 111 -6.71 11.09 10.77
CA LYS A 111 -5.81 11.60 11.80
C LYS A 111 -4.82 10.53 12.26
N ASP A 112 -5.16 9.27 12.02
CA ASP A 112 -4.38 8.11 12.38
C ASP A 112 -3.66 7.60 11.12
N ALA A 113 -2.47 8.12 10.89
CA ALA A 113 -1.63 7.72 9.77
C ALA A 113 -0.72 6.52 10.12
N ASP A 114 -0.60 6.18 11.42
CA ASP A 114 0.31 5.14 11.89
C ASP A 114 -0.40 3.78 12.00
N LEU A 115 0.14 2.80 11.30
CA LEU A 115 -0.31 1.40 11.35
C LEU A 115 0.03 0.69 12.67
N ARG A 116 1.02 1.17 13.41
CA ARG A 116 1.50 0.52 14.64
C ARG A 116 0.42 0.54 15.73
N GLY A 117 0.27 -0.58 16.42
CA GLY A 117 -0.72 -0.72 17.49
C GLY A 117 -2.15 -0.99 17.00
N VAL A 118 -2.38 -1.08 15.70
CA VAL A 118 -3.67 -1.45 15.13
C VAL A 118 -3.89 -2.96 15.25
N CYS A 119 -5.14 -3.38 15.47
CA CYS A 119 -5.52 -4.79 15.57
C CYS A 119 -4.90 -5.55 16.75
N ALA A 120 -5.00 -4.98 17.95
CA ALA A 120 -4.57 -5.63 19.19
C ALA A 120 -5.21 -7.01 19.41
N THR A 121 -6.40 -7.30 18.83
CA THR A 121 -7.07 -8.60 18.96
C THR A 121 -7.81 -8.96 17.67
N ASN A 122 -7.62 -10.18 17.19
CA ASN A 122 -8.43 -10.83 16.14
C ASN A 122 -8.62 -10.03 14.84
N GLY A 123 -7.67 -9.20 14.45
CA GLY A 123 -7.76 -8.44 13.22
C GLY A 123 -6.54 -8.60 12.33
N LEU A 124 -6.66 -8.11 11.11
CA LEU A 124 -5.56 -8.05 10.14
C LEU A 124 -5.30 -6.60 9.77
N ALA A 125 -4.04 -6.25 9.61
CA ALA A 125 -3.62 -5.01 9.02
C ALA A 125 -3.01 -5.27 7.64
N TYR A 126 -3.37 -4.42 6.69
CA TYR A 126 -2.96 -4.50 5.29
C TYR A 126 -2.18 -3.25 4.94
N GLU A 127 -1.04 -3.43 4.32
CA GLU A 127 -0.17 -2.34 3.87
C GLU A 127 0.14 -2.50 2.39
N PHE A 128 -0.07 -1.44 1.63
CA PHE A 128 0.28 -1.33 0.23
C PHE A 128 1.40 -0.32 0.07
N GLU A 129 2.42 -0.66 -0.70
CA GLU A 129 3.54 0.22 -0.99
C GLU A 129 3.91 0.18 -2.46
N THR A 130 4.25 1.34 -3.02
CA THR A 130 5.06 1.41 -4.22
C THR A 130 6.53 1.49 -3.84
N LEU A 131 7.40 0.83 -4.59
CA LEU A 131 8.83 0.74 -4.30
C LEU A 131 9.65 1.32 -5.45
N VAL A 132 10.77 1.94 -5.09
CA VAL A 132 11.85 2.36 -5.99
C VAL A 132 13.15 1.79 -5.46
N ASN A 133 13.85 0.95 -6.22
CA ASN A 133 15.06 0.24 -5.77
C ASN A 133 14.85 -0.51 -4.43
N ASP A 134 13.68 -1.17 -4.28
CA ASP A 134 13.23 -1.90 -3.09
C ASP A 134 12.86 -1.02 -1.87
N ASP A 135 13.08 0.29 -1.92
CA ASP A 135 12.70 1.22 -0.87
C ASP A 135 11.26 1.72 -1.04
N PRO A 136 10.46 1.85 0.04
CA PRO A 136 9.12 2.43 -0.02
C PRO A 136 9.12 3.88 -0.52
N ASP A 137 8.34 4.13 -1.58
CA ASP A 137 8.11 5.45 -2.16
C ASP A 137 6.79 6.04 -1.64
N HIS A 138 5.72 5.25 -1.69
CA HIS A 138 4.42 5.59 -1.09
C HIS A 138 3.88 4.42 -0.30
N THR A 139 3.30 4.72 0.86
CA THR A 139 2.70 3.73 1.75
C THR A 139 1.26 4.08 2.05
N MET A 140 0.36 3.11 1.90
CA MET A 140 -1.03 3.19 2.34
C MET A 140 -1.42 1.93 3.08
N TRP A 141 -2.34 2.04 4.03
CA TRP A 141 -2.74 0.91 4.83
C TRP A 141 -4.25 0.90 5.12
N SER A 142 -4.75 -0.27 5.47
CA SER A 142 -6.11 -0.49 5.96
C SER A 142 -6.12 -1.61 7.00
N SER A 143 -7.21 -1.78 7.72
CA SER A 143 -7.36 -2.90 8.66
C SER A 143 -8.79 -3.41 8.74
N THR A 144 -8.95 -4.63 9.27
CA THR A 144 -10.26 -5.19 9.64
C THR A 144 -10.71 -4.74 11.02
N CYS A 145 -9.91 -3.96 11.73
CA CYS A 145 -10.17 -3.55 13.08
C CYS A 145 -11.12 -2.37 13.14
N LYS A 146 -12.07 -2.45 14.05
CA LYS A 146 -13.08 -1.41 14.26
C LYS A 146 -12.36 -0.09 14.61
N ASP A 147 -12.85 1.00 14.01
CA ASP A 147 -12.37 2.37 14.23
C ASP A 147 -10.95 2.69 13.71
N SER A 148 -10.31 1.75 13.00
CA SER A 148 -8.97 1.90 12.41
C SER A 148 -8.98 1.56 10.92
N GLN A 149 -9.63 2.38 10.10
CA GLN A 149 -9.79 2.12 8.67
C GLN A 149 -8.55 2.45 7.82
N GLY A 150 -7.59 3.17 8.38
CA GLY A 150 -6.35 3.54 7.71
C GLY A 150 -6.50 4.56 6.58
N THR A 151 -5.42 4.73 5.82
CA THR A 151 -5.31 5.72 4.74
C THR A 151 -5.84 5.22 3.40
N MET A 152 -5.88 3.91 3.17
CA MET A 152 -6.33 3.29 1.92
C MET A 152 -7.86 3.29 1.80
N THR A 153 -8.40 3.70 0.64
CA THR A 153 -9.85 3.65 0.37
C THR A 153 -10.28 2.41 -0.39
N ALA A 154 -9.36 1.74 -1.08
CA ALA A 154 -9.62 0.50 -1.79
C ALA A 154 -10.04 -0.62 -0.82
N ASP A 155 -10.85 -1.56 -1.31
CA ASP A 155 -11.17 -2.78 -0.57
C ASP A 155 -9.92 -3.65 -0.41
N PRO A 156 -9.42 -3.86 0.81
CA PRO A 156 -8.19 -4.61 1.04
C PRO A 156 -8.29 -6.07 0.59
N LEU A 157 -9.46 -6.68 0.62
CA LEU A 157 -9.64 -8.07 0.18
C LEU A 157 -9.58 -8.18 -1.34
N GLN A 158 -10.09 -7.18 -2.06
CA GLN A 158 -9.96 -7.12 -3.52
C GLN A 158 -8.49 -6.93 -3.94
N VAL A 159 -7.78 -6.01 -3.29
CA VAL A 159 -6.35 -5.79 -3.52
C VAL A 159 -5.55 -7.05 -3.21
N GLN A 160 -5.78 -7.65 -2.03
CA GLN A 160 -5.13 -8.91 -1.64
C GLN A 160 -5.33 -10.00 -2.70
N ALA A 161 -6.55 -10.17 -3.22
CA ALA A 161 -6.83 -11.17 -4.24
C ALA A 161 -5.98 -10.97 -5.50
N LEU A 162 -5.77 -9.72 -5.94
CA LEU A 162 -4.89 -9.43 -7.07
C LEU A 162 -3.44 -9.87 -6.81
N PHE A 163 -2.90 -9.56 -5.63
CA PHE A 163 -1.54 -9.94 -5.25
C PHE A 163 -1.36 -11.45 -5.11
N VAL A 164 -2.23 -12.12 -4.36
CA VAL A 164 -2.08 -13.56 -4.10
C VAL A 164 -2.27 -14.42 -5.35
N ASN A 165 -3.06 -13.94 -6.31
CA ASN A 165 -3.22 -14.60 -7.61
C ASN A 165 -1.96 -14.54 -8.49
N GLN A 166 -1.00 -13.67 -8.16
CA GLN A 166 0.30 -13.64 -8.84
C GLN A 166 1.26 -14.74 -8.35
N ILE A 167 0.97 -15.38 -7.22
CA ILE A 167 1.84 -16.38 -6.59
C ILE A 167 1.28 -17.78 -6.87
N PRO A 168 1.97 -18.60 -7.69
CA PRO A 168 1.63 -20.00 -7.84
C PRO A 168 1.64 -20.69 -6.47
N ASP A 169 0.67 -21.58 -6.23
CA ASP A 169 0.58 -22.36 -5.00
C ASP A 169 0.51 -21.52 -3.70
N PHE A 170 -0.06 -20.31 -3.77
CA PHE A 170 -0.18 -19.44 -2.58
C PHE A 170 -0.84 -20.15 -1.38
N ARG A 171 -1.90 -20.93 -1.58
CA ARG A 171 -2.61 -21.62 -0.49
C ARG A 171 -1.72 -22.56 0.33
N PRO A 172 -0.96 -23.49 -0.28
CA PRO A 172 -0.01 -24.32 0.45
C PRO A 172 1.07 -23.54 1.19
N LEU A 173 1.50 -22.40 0.65
CA LEU A 173 2.47 -21.52 1.29
C LEU A 173 1.87 -20.80 2.51
N PHE A 174 0.65 -20.33 2.38
CA PHE A 174 -0.08 -19.63 3.46
C PHE A 174 -0.37 -20.55 4.65
N THR A 175 -0.81 -21.80 4.43
CA THR A 175 -1.13 -22.76 5.50
C THR A 175 0.09 -23.23 6.31
N LYS A 176 1.31 -22.89 5.90
CA LYS A 176 2.53 -23.18 6.68
C LYS A 176 2.77 -22.18 7.82
N ILE A 177 2.09 -21.04 7.82
CA ILE A 177 2.30 -19.96 8.78
C ILE A 177 1.12 -19.73 9.73
N TYR A 178 -0.08 -20.21 9.39
CA TYR A 178 -1.31 -20.08 10.21
C TYR A 178 -1.88 -21.45 10.60
#